data_b32eca6dc70083d1dbbe8dd7f07d023f
#
_entry.id   b32eca6dc70083d1dbbe8dd7f07d023f
#
_cell.length_a   1.000
_cell.length_b   1.000
_cell.length_c   1.000
_cell.angle_alpha   90.00
_cell.angle_beta   90.00
_cell.angle_gamma   90.00
#
_symmetry.space_group_name_H-M   'P 1'
#
loop_
_entity.id
_entity.type
_entity.pdbx_description
1 polymer ?
#
loop_
_entity_poly.entity_id
_entity_poly.type
_entity_poly.pdbx_seq_one_letter_code
_entity_poly.pdbx_strand_id
1 'polypeptide(L)'
;MTSDAVPTTREPFDPTDVSWTPVSRRLIGARLTVAAFFLVPLLLAALAGAILAGEAWVWAFPAAVVLLGLWIGWLVPRQVGAMGYAERADDLLVRSGIMFRSMVVVPYGRMQYVDVNAGPLARKFGIATVQLHTAAPATGAAISGLPPHEAARLRDRMASRGEARLAGL
;
A
#
# COMPACT_ATOMS: atom_id res chain seq x y z
N MET A 1 -31.91 16.13 33.96
CA MET A 1 -30.88 15.10 34.03
C MET A 1 -30.56 14.76 32.60
N THR A 2 -29.65 15.48 31.96
CA THR A 2 -29.18 15.26 30.61
C THR A 2 -28.08 14.18 30.68
N SER A 3 -28.38 13.03 30.11
CA SER A 3 -27.41 11.91 29.96
C SER A 3 -26.35 12.36 28.99
N ASP A 4 -25.17 12.71 29.48
CA ASP A 4 -23.96 12.88 28.67
C ASP A 4 -23.60 11.51 28.10
N ALA A 5 -23.94 11.32 26.82
CA ALA A 5 -23.46 10.19 26.05
C ALA A 5 -21.93 10.29 25.95
N VAL A 6 -21.24 9.42 26.70
CA VAL A 6 -19.79 9.23 26.59
C VAL A 6 -19.45 8.99 25.11
N PRO A 7 -18.56 9.79 24.50
CA PRO A 7 -18.18 9.58 23.11
C PRO A 7 -17.54 8.19 23.01
N THR A 8 -18.16 7.35 22.19
CA THR A 8 -17.62 6.05 21.78
C THR A 8 -16.15 6.20 21.43
N THR A 9 -15.33 5.38 22.03
CA THR A 9 -13.86 5.32 21.89
C THR A 9 -13.48 5.45 20.43
N ARG A 10 -12.99 6.63 20.02
CA ARG A 10 -12.46 6.85 18.67
C ARG A 10 -11.23 5.98 18.53
N GLU A 11 -11.33 4.92 17.74
CA GLU A 11 -10.14 4.17 17.37
C GLU A 11 -9.21 5.11 16.60
N PRO A 12 -7.96 5.30 17.03
CA PRO A 12 -7.05 6.29 16.44
C PRO A 12 -6.72 5.99 14.97
N PHE A 13 -6.98 4.76 14.50
CA PHE A 13 -6.69 4.31 13.13
C PHE A 13 -7.93 4.10 12.25
N ASP A 14 -9.14 4.32 12.76
CA ASP A 14 -10.39 4.14 12.02
C ASP A 14 -11.44 5.16 12.44
N PRO A 15 -11.25 6.45 12.05
CA PRO A 15 -12.25 7.48 12.30
C PRO A 15 -13.55 7.11 11.59
N THR A 16 -14.66 7.09 12.34
CA THR A 16 -15.99 6.64 11.91
C THR A 16 -16.67 7.62 10.93
N ASP A 17 -16.16 8.84 10.82
CA ASP A 17 -16.68 9.94 10.00
C ASP A 17 -16.07 10.00 8.59
N VAL A 18 -15.35 8.95 8.17
CA VAL A 18 -14.57 8.96 6.93
C VAL A 18 -14.89 7.75 6.07
N SER A 19 -15.15 7.98 4.79
CA SER A 19 -15.32 6.92 3.80
C SER A 19 -13.96 6.46 3.27
N TRP A 20 -13.57 5.24 3.63
CA TRP A 20 -12.32 4.66 3.18
C TRP A 20 -12.45 4.06 1.79
N THR A 21 -11.59 4.48 0.88
CA THR A 21 -11.45 3.90 -0.45
C THR A 21 -10.30 2.89 -0.43
N PRO A 22 -10.59 1.58 -0.67
CA PRO A 22 -9.56 0.56 -0.71
C PRO A 22 -8.73 0.68 -2.00
N VAL A 23 -7.46 0.25 -1.95
CA VAL A 23 -6.62 0.14 -3.14
C VAL A 23 -7.03 -1.06 -4.02
N SER A 24 -6.67 -1.04 -5.31
CA SER A 24 -7.03 -2.10 -6.24
C SER A 24 -6.40 -3.45 -5.87
N ARG A 25 -7.20 -4.52 -5.91
CA ARG A 25 -6.72 -5.89 -5.73
C ARG A 25 -5.68 -6.32 -6.78
N ARG A 26 -5.57 -5.62 -7.91
CA ARG A 26 -4.54 -5.86 -8.93
C ARG A 26 -3.13 -5.69 -8.39
N LEU A 27 -2.95 -4.91 -7.31
CA LEU A 27 -1.68 -4.78 -6.60
C LEU A 27 -1.20 -6.12 -6.02
N ILE A 28 -2.12 -7.01 -5.61
CA ILE A 28 -1.79 -8.37 -5.15
C ILE A 28 -1.07 -9.12 -6.27
N GLY A 29 -1.65 -9.14 -7.47
CA GLY A 29 -1.03 -9.81 -8.63
C GLY A 29 0.35 -9.26 -8.96
N ALA A 30 0.52 -7.93 -8.95
CA ALA A 30 1.81 -7.31 -9.20
C ALA A 30 2.86 -7.72 -8.16
N ARG A 31 2.52 -7.70 -6.86
CA ARG A 31 3.43 -8.12 -5.77
C ARG A 31 3.77 -9.61 -5.83
N LEU A 32 2.78 -10.47 -6.10
CA LEU A 32 3.00 -11.91 -6.23
C LEU A 32 3.85 -12.25 -7.46
N THR A 33 3.71 -11.51 -8.57
CA THR A 33 4.57 -11.68 -9.75
C THR A 33 6.03 -11.35 -9.42
N VAL A 34 6.28 -10.27 -8.67
CA VAL A 34 7.65 -9.94 -8.20
C VAL A 34 8.19 -11.06 -7.30
N ALA A 35 7.39 -11.50 -6.33
CA ALA A 35 7.80 -12.60 -5.45
C ALA A 35 8.11 -13.87 -6.22
N ALA A 36 7.26 -14.26 -7.18
CA ALA A 36 7.47 -15.44 -8.03
C ALA A 36 8.74 -15.31 -8.88
N PHE A 37 9.03 -14.12 -9.40
CA PHE A 37 10.24 -13.87 -10.19
C PHE A 37 11.54 -14.22 -9.44
N PHE A 38 11.56 -14.02 -8.12
CA PHE A 38 12.71 -14.38 -7.28
C PHE A 38 12.60 -15.80 -6.70
N LEU A 39 11.41 -16.23 -6.28
CA LEU A 39 11.22 -17.51 -5.61
C LEU A 39 11.30 -18.70 -6.58
N VAL A 40 10.86 -18.54 -7.83
CA VAL A 40 10.90 -19.65 -8.80
C VAL A 40 12.33 -20.05 -9.15
N PRO A 41 13.24 -19.13 -9.54
CA PRO A 41 14.64 -19.51 -9.78
C PRO A 41 15.33 -20.07 -8.53
N LEU A 42 15.04 -19.48 -7.36
CA LEU A 42 15.58 -19.96 -6.09
C LEU A 42 15.12 -21.39 -5.78
N LEU A 43 13.85 -21.71 -6.02
CA LEU A 43 13.30 -23.04 -5.84
C LEU A 43 13.94 -24.04 -6.81
N LEU A 44 14.09 -23.68 -8.08
CA LEU A 44 14.75 -24.53 -9.08
C LEU A 44 16.20 -24.82 -8.72
N ALA A 45 16.94 -23.81 -8.26
CA ALA A 45 18.31 -23.97 -7.80
C ALA A 45 18.39 -24.87 -6.55
N ALA A 46 17.49 -24.69 -5.59
CA ALA A 46 17.43 -25.51 -4.38
C ALA A 46 17.08 -26.97 -4.70
N LEU A 47 16.15 -27.21 -5.62
CA LEU A 47 15.80 -28.56 -6.09
C LEU A 47 16.98 -29.23 -6.81
N ALA A 48 17.65 -28.54 -7.73
CA ALA A 48 18.82 -29.04 -8.40
C ALA A 48 19.93 -29.40 -7.41
N GLY A 49 20.19 -28.54 -6.44
CA GLY A 49 21.17 -28.81 -5.39
C GLY A 49 20.81 -30.02 -4.53
N ALA A 50 19.53 -30.19 -4.17
CA ALA A 50 19.07 -31.33 -3.39
C ALA A 50 19.22 -32.67 -4.15
N ILE A 51 18.92 -32.65 -5.44
CA ILE A 51 19.07 -33.84 -6.30
C ILE A 51 20.56 -34.20 -6.45
N LEU A 52 21.43 -33.22 -6.66
CA LEU A 52 22.85 -33.46 -6.88
C LEU A 52 23.59 -33.90 -5.60
N ALA A 53 23.18 -33.37 -4.45
CA ALA A 53 23.79 -33.70 -3.16
C ALA A 53 23.44 -35.10 -2.66
N GLY A 54 22.23 -35.60 -2.99
CA GLY A 54 21.77 -36.93 -2.59
C GLY A 54 21.47 -37.06 -1.07
N GLU A 55 21.75 -36.05 -0.28
CA GLU A 55 21.61 -36.04 1.17
C GLU A 55 20.19 -35.61 1.60
N ALA A 56 19.59 -36.38 2.51
CA ALA A 56 18.18 -36.16 2.93
C ALA A 56 17.95 -34.78 3.56
N TRP A 57 18.90 -34.23 4.32
CA TRP A 57 18.78 -32.94 4.99
C TRP A 57 18.74 -31.77 4.01
N VAL A 58 19.31 -31.90 2.79
CA VAL A 58 19.35 -30.84 1.78
C VAL A 58 17.92 -30.53 1.27
N TRP A 59 17.00 -31.49 1.35
CA TRP A 59 15.58 -31.26 0.98
C TRP A 59 14.87 -30.24 1.86
N ALA A 60 15.45 -29.87 3.00
CA ALA A 60 14.94 -28.79 3.83
C ALA A 60 14.97 -27.43 3.11
N PHE A 61 15.93 -27.19 2.20
CA PHE A 61 16.02 -25.93 1.46
C PHE A 61 14.85 -25.70 0.50
N PRO A 62 14.55 -26.59 -0.46
CA PRO A 62 13.38 -26.40 -1.30
C PRO A 62 12.07 -26.40 -0.51
N ALA A 63 11.95 -27.16 0.58
CA ALA A 63 10.79 -27.11 1.46
C ALA A 63 10.63 -25.72 2.10
N ALA A 64 11.73 -25.11 2.59
CA ALA A 64 11.70 -23.77 3.16
C ALA A 64 11.31 -22.70 2.12
N VAL A 65 11.77 -22.80 0.87
CA VAL A 65 11.37 -21.89 -0.22
C VAL A 65 9.88 -22.01 -0.53
N VAL A 66 9.34 -23.23 -0.56
CA VAL A 66 7.89 -23.44 -0.75
C VAL A 66 7.09 -22.84 0.40
N LEU A 67 7.48 -23.09 1.65
CA LEU A 67 6.83 -22.51 2.81
C LEU A 67 6.85 -20.97 2.80
N LEU A 68 7.98 -20.37 2.39
CA LEU A 68 8.10 -18.93 2.22
C LEU A 68 7.15 -18.42 1.14
N GLY A 69 7.03 -19.13 0.02
CA GLY A 69 6.10 -18.78 -1.05
C GLY A 69 4.63 -18.83 -0.60
N LEU A 70 4.25 -19.85 0.14
CA LEU A 70 2.92 -19.97 0.74
C LEU A 70 2.64 -18.84 1.73
N TRP A 71 3.61 -18.51 2.59
CA TRP A 71 3.50 -17.39 3.52
C TRP A 71 3.28 -16.06 2.78
N ILE A 72 4.10 -15.76 1.77
CA ILE A 72 3.97 -14.53 0.97
C ILE A 72 2.59 -14.50 0.30
N GLY A 73 2.14 -15.63 -0.28
CA GLY A 73 0.83 -15.78 -0.90
C GLY A 73 -0.33 -15.50 0.06
N TRP A 74 -0.19 -15.85 1.33
CA TRP A 74 -1.17 -15.58 2.37
C TRP A 74 -1.07 -14.14 2.93
N LEU A 75 0.15 -13.61 3.06
CA LEU A 75 0.40 -12.30 3.68
C LEU A 75 0.05 -11.13 2.74
N VAL A 76 0.41 -11.22 1.44
CA VAL A 76 0.24 -10.13 0.47
C VAL A 76 -1.23 -9.69 0.32
N PRO A 77 -2.22 -10.59 0.15
CA PRO A 77 -3.62 -10.18 0.07
C PRO A 77 -4.10 -9.44 1.32
N ARG A 78 -3.65 -9.88 2.50
CA ARG A 78 -3.98 -9.22 3.77
C ARG A 78 -3.37 -7.82 3.87
N GLN A 79 -2.11 -7.67 3.47
CA GLN A 79 -1.46 -6.35 3.45
C GLN A 79 -2.18 -5.38 2.51
N VAL A 80 -2.52 -5.82 1.30
CA VAL A 80 -3.25 -4.98 0.34
C VAL A 80 -4.65 -4.64 0.84
N GLY A 81 -5.34 -5.58 1.47
CA GLY A 81 -6.67 -5.35 2.07
C GLY A 81 -6.66 -4.35 3.23
N ALA A 82 -5.52 -4.18 3.91
CA ALA A 82 -5.36 -3.20 4.98
C ALA A 82 -4.95 -1.80 4.48
N MET A 83 -4.68 -1.64 3.18
CA MET A 83 -4.35 -0.37 2.57
C MET A 83 -5.60 0.37 2.11
N GLY A 84 -5.66 1.67 2.37
CA GLY A 84 -6.74 2.52 1.92
C GLY A 84 -6.39 3.99 2.09
N TYR A 85 -7.17 4.83 1.46
CA TYR A 85 -7.08 6.27 1.60
C TYR A 85 -8.46 6.89 1.77
N ALA A 86 -8.50 8.09 2.30
CA ALA A 86 -9.75 8.84 2.47
C ALA A 86 -9.49 10.32 2.29
N GLU A 87 -10.34 10.94 1.48
CA GLU A 87 -10.30 12.36 1.19
C GLU A 87 -11.22 13.11 2.16
N ARG A 88 -10.68 14.07 2.89
CA ARG A 88 -11.45 15.05 3.69
C ARG A 88 -11.43 16.43 3.02
N ALA A 89 -12.09 17.39 3.64
CA ALA A 89 -12.11 18.78 3.16
C ALA A 89 -10.72 19.40 3.16
N ASP A 90 -9.93 19.15 4.23
CA ASP A 90 -8.68 19.84 4.52
C ASP A 90 -7.44 18.94 4.44
N ASP A 91 -7.62 17.63 4.46
CA ASP A 91 -6.53 16.65 4.51
C ASP A 91 -6.85 15.36 3.74
N LEU A 92 -5.79 14.62 3.43
CA LEU A 92 -5.83 13.27 2.93
C LEU A 92 -5.31 12.32 4.01
N LEU A 93 -6.09 11.29 4.29
CA LEU A 93 -5.68 10.21 5.16
C LEU A 93 -5.23 9.02 4.33
N VAL A 94 -4.10 8.45 4.68
CA VAL A 94 -3.58 7.21 4.08
C VAL A 94 -3.32 6.22 5.19
N ARG A 95 -3.98 5.06 5.14
CA ARG A 95 -3.74 3.97 6.07
C ARG A 95 -3.04 2.80 5.40
N SER A 96 -2.16 2.14 6.16
CA SER A 96 -1.46 0.94 5.70
C SER A 96 -1.03 0.08 6.89
N GLY A 97 -0.72 -1.20 6.58
CA GLY A 97 -0.19 -2.16 7.54
C GLY A 97 -1.24 -2.98 8.26
N ILE A 98 -0.88 -4.23 8.55
CA ILE A 98 -1.71 -5.19 9.29
C ILE A 98 -1.25 -5.27 10.75
N MET A 99 0.03 -5.56 10.96
CA MET A 99 0.62 -5.74 12.28
C MET A 99 1.09 -4.39 12.85
N PHE A 100 1.75 -3.59 12.02
CA PHE A 100 2.11 -2.19 12.34
C PHE A 100 1.17 -1.29 11.54
N ARG A 101 0.05 -0.92 12.15
CA ARG A 101 -0.90 0.01 11.53
C ARG A 101 -0.28 1.41 11.52
N SER A 102 -0.20 1.99 10.33
CA SER A 102 0.25 3.36 10.13
C SER A 102 -0.87 4.15 9.46
N MET A 103 -1.13 5.33 9.99
CA MET A 103 -2.01 6.32 9.38
C MET A 103 -1.24 7.62 9.24
N VAL A 104 -1.14 8.09 8.00
CA VAL A 104 -0.52 9.37 7.69
C VAL A 104 -1.63 10.34 7.31
N VAL A 105 -1.65 11.50 7.94
CA VAL A 105 -2.57 12.60 7.64
C VAL A 105 -1.76 13.67 6.93
N VAL A 106 -2.13 13.97 5.69
CA VAL A 106 -1.44 14.95 4.84
C VAL A 106 -2.36 16.15 4.61
N PRO A 107 -2.14 17.29 5.31
CA PRO A 107 -2.89 18.52 5.06
C PRO A 107 -2.58 19.06 3.65
N TYR A 108 -3.60 19.46 2.89
CA TYR A 108 -3.42 19.97 1.52
C TYR A 108 -2.54 21.22 1.47
N GLY A 109 -2.62 22.10 2.47
CA GLY A 109 -1.79 23.32 2.54
C GLY A 109 -0.30 23.08 2.83
N ARG A 110 0.12 21.85 3.14
CA ARG A 110 1.53 21.47 3.37
C ARG A 110 2.13 20.65 2.23
N MET A 111 1.32 20.34 1.20
CA MET A 111 1.79 19.60 0.04
C MET A 111 2.61 20.51 -0.87
N GLN A 112 3.73 20.00 -1.38
CA GLN A 112 4.56 20.68 -2.35
C GLN A 112 4.20 20.29 -3.78
N TYR A 113 4.16 18.99 -4.05
CA TYR A 113 3.77 18.44 -5.32
C TYR A 113 3.30 16.97 -5.18
N VAL A 114 2.58 16.51 -6.20
CA VAL A 114 2.04 15.17 -6.28
C VAL A 114 2.53 14.50 -7.55
N ASP A 115 3.23 13.37 -7.39
CA ASP A 115 3.71 12.54 -8.49
C ASP A 115 2.81 11.33 -8.73
N VAL A 116 2.64 10.98 -10.00
CA VAL A 116 2.00 9.72 -10.39
C VAL A 116 3.00 8.87 -11.15
N ASN A 117 3.37 7.75 -10.56
CA ASN A 117 4.36 6.84 -11.10
C ASN A 117 3.74 5.48 -11.45
N ALA A 118 4.10 4.94 -12.61
CA ALA A 118 3.72 3.60 -13.03
C ALA A 118 4.91 2.90 -13.71
N GLY A 119 5.61 2.05 -12.98
CA GLY A 119 6.67 1.19 -13.53
C GLY A 119 6.13 0.18 -14.55
N PRO A 120 7.02 -0.56 -15.26
CA PRO A 120 6.61 -1.50 -16.31
C PRO A 120 5.61 -2.55 -15.82
N LEU A 121 5.85 -3.12 -14.65
CA LEU A 121 4.96 -4.11 -14.04
C LEU A 121 3.63 -3.49 -13.61
N ALA A 122 3.66 -2.32 -13.00
CA ALA A 122 2.46 -1.60 -12.60
C ALA A 122 1.56 -1.29 -13.82
N ARG A 123 2.16 -0.86 -14.93
CA ARG A 123 1.44 -0.63 -16.20
C ARG A 123 0.81 -1.93 -16.73
N LYS A 124 1.51 -3.07 -16.68
CA LYS A 124 0.98 -4.37 -17.09
C LYS A 124 -0.26 -4.77 -16.28
N PHE A 125 -0.28 -4.46 -14.99
CA PHE A 125 -1.43 -4.72 -14.12
C PHE A 125 -2.47 -3.60 -14.10
N GLY A 126 -2.25 -2.52 -14.85
CA GLY A 126 -3.17 -1.37 -14.90
C GLY A 126 -3.30 -0.67 -13.56
N ILE A 127 -2.18 -0.48 -12.87
CA ILE A 127 -2.10 0.23 -11.59
C ILE A 127 -1.02 1.31 -11.62
N ALA A 128 -1.19 2.35 -10.79
CA ALA A 128 -0.26 3.43 -10.58
C ALA A 128 -0.05 3.67 -9.08
N THR A 129 0.99 4.40 -8.75
CA THR A 129 1.27 4.89 -7.39
C THR A 129 1.23 6.41 -7.41
N VAL A 130 0.44 6.99 -6.52
CA VAL A 130 0.42 8.43 -6.24
C VAL A 130 1.34 8.67 -5.05
N GLN A 131 2.33 9.54 -5.24
CA GLN A 131 3.29 9.92 -4.23
C GLN A 131 3.11 11.38 -3.87
N LEU A 132 2.89 11.65 -2.60
CA LEU A 132 2.66 12.98 -2.04
C LEU A 132 3.95 13.46 -1.39
N HIS A 133 4.45 14.59 -1.87
CA HIS A 133 5.64 15.22 -1.33
C HIS A 133 5.23 16.43 -0.49
N THR A 134 5.75 16.48 0.74
CA THR A 134 5.53 17.57 1.68
C THR A 134 6.85 18.21 2.06
N ALA A 135 6.82 19.40 2.64
CA ALA A 135 8.01 20.10 3.12
C ALA A 135 8.83 19.32 4.15
N ALA A 136 8.18 18.42 4.89
CA ALA A 136 8.86 17.53 5.84
C ALA A 136 8.88 16.10 5.27
N PRO A 137 10.04 15.52 4.97
CA PRO A 137 10.15 14.17 4.35
C PRO A 137 9.43 13.06 5.12
N ALA A 138 9.36 13.18 6.45
CA ALA A 138 8.68 12.21 7.32
C ALA A 138 7.15 12.19 7.17
N THR A 139 6.55 13.22 6.58
CA THR A 139 5.09 13.33 6.39
C THR A 139 4.63 13.02 4.97
N GLY A 140 5.55 12.67 4.07
CA GLY A 140 5.22 12.19 2.73
C GLY A 140 4.41 10.89 2.79
N ALA A 141 3.45 10.73 1.89
CA ALA A 141 2.63 9.52 1.78
C ALA A 141 2.66 8.97 0.36
N ALA A 142 2.57 7.65 0.23
CA ALA A 142 2.44 6.98 -1.06
C ALA A 142 1.23 6.05 -1.06
N ILE A 143 0.38 6.18 -2.09
CA ILE A 143 -0.78 5.34 -2.29
C ILE A 143 -0.51 4.47 -3.53
N SER A 144 -0.15 3.22 -3.30
CA SER A 144 0.13 2.27 -4.38
C SER A 144 -1.12 1.48 -4.77
N GLY A 145 -1.19 1.08 -6.04
CA GLY A 145 -2.25 0.19 -6.52
C GLY A 145 -3.55 0.91 -6.90
N LEU A 146 -3.49 2.18 -7.25
CA LEU A 146 -4.63 2.90 -7.80
C LEU A 146 -4.79 2.60 -9.31
N PRO A 147 -6.02 2.48 -9.84
CA PRO A 147 -6.23 2.53 -11.27
C PRO A 147 -5.70 3.85 -11.85
N PRO A 148 -5.14 3.88 -13.09
CA PRO A 148 -4.53 5.09 -13.64
C PRO A 148 -5.45 6.30 -13.70
N HIS A 149 -6.75 6.09 -14.02
CA HIS A 149 -7.74 7.17 -14.05
C HIS A 149 -8.00 7.75 -12.65
N GLU A 150 -8.00 6.90 -11.63
CA GLU A 150 -8.19 7.30 -10.24
C GLU A 150 -6.95 8.03 -9.71
N ALA A 151 -5.76 7.58 -10.07
CA ALA A 151 -4.52 8.25 -9.74
C ALA A 151 -4.45 9.66 -10.37
N ALA A 152 -4.87 9.81 -11.63
CA ALA A 152 -4.96 11.11 -12.29
C ALA A 152 -5.98 12.03 -11.61
N ARG A 153 -7.20 11.51 -11.34
CA ARG A 153 -8.25 12.24 -10.63
C ARG A 153 -7.76 12.75 -9.26
N LEU A 154 -7.10 11.87 -8.51
CA LEU A 154 -6.60 12.20 -7.18
C LEU A 154 -5.51 13.28 -7.25
N ARG A 155 -4.56 13.16 -8.17
CA ARG A 155 -3.52 14.17 -8.43
C ARG A 155 -4.13 15.54 -8.72
N ASP A 156 -5.07 15.62 -9.68
CA ASP A 156 -5.65 16.88 -10.13
C ASP A 156 -6.46 17.55 -9.01
N ARG A 157 -7.20 16.74 -8.23
CA ARG A 157 -7.94 17.24 -7.07
C ARG A 157 -7.03 17.77 -5.96
N MET A 158 -5.91 17.10 -5.72
CA MET A 158 -4.96 17.53 -4.71
C MET A 158 -4.20 18.79 -5.13
N ALA A 159 -3.82 18.89 -6.40
CA ALA A 159 -3.19 20.09 -6.94
C ALA A 159 -4.13 21.30 -6.78
N SER A 160 -5.38 21.18 -7.19
CA SER A 160 -6.37 22.28 -7.08
C SER A 160 -6.63 22.69 -5.63
N ARG A 161 -6.71 21.75 -4.69
CA ARG A 161 -6.91 22.04 -3.26
C ARG A 161 -5.67 22.67 -2.61
N GLY A 162 -4.49 22.21 -3.02
CA GLY A 162 -3.22 22.81 -2.59
C GLY A 162 -3.11 24.28 -3.01
N GLU A 163 -3.41 24.57 -4.27
CA GLU A 163 -3.41 25.94 -4.80
C GLU A 163 -4.45 26.84 -4.12
N ALA A 164 -5.67 26.37 -3.92
CA ALA A 164 -6.73 27.11 -3.24
C ALA A 164 -6.32 27.50 -1.81
N ARG A 165 -5.69 26.60 -1.06
CA ARG A 165 -5.21 26.86 0.29
C ARG A 165 -4.01 27.81 0.33
N LEU A 166 -3.12 27.76 -0.64
CA LEU A 166 -2.01 28.73 -0.75
C LEU A 166 -2.51 30.13 -1.14
N ALA A 167 -3.59 30.22 -1.90
CA ALA A 167 -4.23 31.49 -2.25
C ALA A 167 -5.08 32.12 -1.12
N GLY A 168 -5.22 31.44 0.03
CA GLY A 168 -5.97 31.95 1.19
C GLY A 168 -7.50 31.86 1.05
N LEU A 169 -7.98 30.99 0.17
CA LEU A 169 -9.41 30.70 -0.06
C LEU A 169 -9.88 29.51 0.76
#